data_bbd06331a44fa459d6a191fabc7c8b81
#
_entry.id   bbd06331a44fa459d6a191fabc7c8b81
#
_cell.length_a   1.000
_cell.length_b   1.000
_cell.length_c   1.000
_cell.angle_alpha   90.00
_cell.angle_beta   90.00
_cell.angle_gamma   90.00
#
_symmetry.space_group_name_H-M   'P 1'
#
loop_
_entity.id
_entity.type
_entity.pdbx_description
1 polymer ?
#
loop_
_entity_poly.entity_id
_entity_poly.type
_entity_poly.pdbx_seq_one_letter_code
_entity_poly.pdbx_strand_id
1 'polypeptide(L)'
;MQLNPQSTPSPGHRVLVVDDDIDTAQSLFLLLLDMGHEAAYATDGQGALQMARKLQPEFVLLDIGLPDLDGGEVATRLRRTPGCENAVIIALTGLGDEQRPRMLQSGCDAFYTKPLELDLIEGLLKR
;
A
#
# COMPACT_ATOMS: atom_id res chain seq x y z
N MET A 1 28.72 -6.28 16.30
CA MET A 1 28.60 -7.19 15.16
C MET A 1 28.96 -6.45 13.88
N GLN A 2 29.75 -7.08 13.08
CA GLN A 2 30.14 -6.48 11.82
C GLN A 2 29.17 -6.93 10.72
N LEU A 3 28.67 -5.97 9.96
CA LEU A 3 27.86 -6.29 8.80
C LEU A 3 28.75 -6.55 7.60
N ASN A 4 28.58 -7.71 7.03
CA ASN A 4 29.19 -8.05 5.76
C ASN A 4 28.35 -7.40 4.65
N PRO A 5 28.95 -6.74 3.67
CA PRO A 5 28.14 -6.15 2.59
C PRO A 5 27.23 -7.14 1.90
N GLN A 6 27.63 -8.41 1.82
CA GLN A 6 26.78 -9.43 1.21
C GLN A 6 25.67 -9.90 2.15
N SER A 7 25.78 -9.63 3.45
CA SER A 7 24.73 -9.96 4.41
C SER A 7 23.84 -8.78 4.71
N THR A 8 24.09 -7.63 4.08
CA THR A 8 23.19 -6.49 4.20
C THR A 8 21.86 -6.90 3.58
N PRO A 9 20.75 -6.70 4.29
CA PRO A 9 19.44 -7.00 3.72
C PRO A 9 19.25 -6.26 2.40
N SER A 10 18.55 -6.88 1.47
CA SER A 10 18.14 -6.18 0.25
C SER A 10 17.45 -4.89 0.64
N PRO A 11 17.66 -3.81 -0.12
CA PRO A 11 16.93 -2.58 0.16
C PRO A 11 15.44 -2.86 0.20
N GLY A 12 14.80 -2.40 1.26
CA GLY A 12 13.37 -2.50 1.35
C GLY A 12 12.69 -1.57 0.38
N HIS A 13 11.40 -1.73 0.26
CA HIS A 13 10.58 -0.84 -0.55
C HIS A 13 9.96 0.24 0.32
N ARG A 14 9.50 1.31 -0.32
CA ARG A 14 8.67 2.32 0.34
C ARG A 14 7.22 1.90 0.13
N VAL A 15 6.52 1.66 1.24
CA VAL A 15 5.16 1.11 1.22
C VAL A 15 4.23 2.04 1.99
N LEU A 16 3.14 2.43 1.35
CA LEU A 16 2.08 3.19 2.00
C LEU A 16 0.90 2.27 2.28
N VAL A 17 0.45 2.26 3.52
CA VAL A 17 -0.73 1.51 3.95
C VAL A 17 -1.88 2.50 4.13
N VAL A 18 -3.02 2.24 3.49
CA VAL A 18 -4.21 3.08 3.59
C VAL A 18 -5.37 2.20 4.05
N ASP A 19 -5.85 2.42 5.26
CA ASP A 19 -6.93 1.65 5.85
C ASP A 19 -7.60 2.50 6.92
N ASP A 20 -8.93 2.61 6.89
CA ASP A 20 -9.67 3.43 7.85
C ASP A 20 -9.69 2.83 9.25
N ASP A 21 -9.43 1.54 9.39
CA ASP A 21 -9.24 0.92 10.70
C ASP A 21 -7.82 1.17 11.16
N ILE A 22 -7.67 2.06 12.14
CA ILE A 22 -6.34 2.46 12.59
C ILE A 22 -5.54 1.28 13.12
N ASP A 23 -6.17 0.34 13.79
CA ASP A 23 -5.46 -0.82 14.33
C ASP A 23 -4.87 -1.68 13.19
N THR A 24 -5.64 -1.88 12.14
CA THR A 24 -5.16 -2.61 10.96
C THR A 24 -4.02 -1.84 10.28
N ALA A 25 -4.19 -0.54 10.09
CA ALA A 25 -3.18 0.28 9.43
C ALA A 25 -1.86 0.27 10.22
N GLN A 26 -1.93 0.45 11.52
CA GLN A 26 -0.74 0.46 12.37
C GLN A 26 -0.08 -0.91 12.43
N SER A 27 -0.86 -1.99 12.50
CA SER A 27 -0.31 -3.34 12.54
C SER A 27 0.46 -3.66 11.28
N LEU A 28 -0.09 -3.32 10.12
CA LEU A 28 0.60 -3.52 8.84
C LEU A 28 1.85 -2.64 8.74
N PHE A 29 1.73 -1.39 9.18
CA PHE A 29 2.85 -0.47 9.18
C PHE A 29 4.03 -1.03 10.00
N LEU A 30 3.75 -1.51 11.22
CA LEU A 30 4.79 -2.07 12.09
C LEU A 30 5.39 -3.33 11.50
N LEU A 31 4.54 -4.17 10.91
CA LEU A 31 5.01 -5.40 10.26
C LEU A 31 5.95 -5.07 9.10
N LEU A 32 5.61 -4.09 8.29
CA LEU A 32 6.45 -3.70 7.15
C LEU A 32 7.80 -3.14 7.61
N LEU A 33 7.80 -2.35 8.69
CA LEU A 33 9.06 -1.88 9.27
C LEU A 33 9.91 -3.04 9.75
N ASP A 34 9.29 -4.02 10.41
CA ASP A 34 9.99 -5.21 10.90
C ASP A 34 10.59 -6.03 9.75
N MET A 35 9.94 -6.04 8.61
CA MET A 35 10.42 -6.71 7.41
C MET A 35 11.53 -5.95 6.67
N GLY A 36 11.90 -4.76 7.15
CA GLY A 36 12.97 -3.98 6.55
C GLY A 36 12.54 -2.96 5.51
N HIS A 37 11.23 -2.69 5.41
CA HIS A 37 10.73 -1.67 4.49
C HIS A 37 10.62 -0.32 5.16
N GLU A 38 10.66 0.72 4.35
CA GLU A 38 10.26 2.06 4.78
C GLU A 38 8.75 2.14 4.59
N ALA A 39 8.02 2.59 5.60
CA ALA A 39 6.57 2.54 5.53
C ALA A 39 5.94 3.78 6.15
N ALA A 40 4.73 4.05 5.74
CA ALA A 40 3.86 5.04 6.35
C ALA A 40 2.43 4.52 6.26
N TYR A 41 1.52 5.12 7.02
CA TYR A 41 0.12 4.76 6.90
C TYR A 41 -0.76 6.00 6.94
N ALA A 42 -1.96 5.85 6.41
CA ALA A 42 -3.00 6.85 6.44
C ALA A 42 -4.33 6.15 6.68
N THR A 43 -5.29 6.87 7.25
CA THR A 43 -6.59 6.28 7.61
C THR A 43 -7.73 6.86 6.79
N ASP A 44 -7.43 7.75 5.85
CA ASP A 44 -8.42 8.26 4.91
C ASP A 44 -7.74 8.61 3.58
N GLY A 45 -8.55 8.98 2.60
CA GLY A 45 -8.05 9.25 1.26
C GLY A 45 -7.20 10.50 1.18
N GLN A 46 -7.60 11.56 1.86
CA GLN A 46 -6.83 12.81 1.86
C GLN A 46 -5.46 12.60 2.51
N GLY A 47 -5.44 11.90 3.64
CA GLY A 47 -4.20 11.57 4.32
C GLY A 47 -3.30 10.71 3.46
N ALA A 48 -3.89 9.78 2.70
CA ALA A 48 -3.14 8.93 1.79
C ALA A 48 -2.42 9.75 0.73
N LEU A 49 -3.11 10.72 0.13
CA LEU A 49 -2.52 11.56 -0.89
C LEU A 49 -1.41 12.45 -0.34
N GLN A 50 -1.61 12.99 0.86
CA GLN A 50 -0.57 13.79 1.52
C GLN A 50 0.67 12.96 1.82
N MET A 51 0.46 11.76 2.35
CA MET A 51 1.56 10.87 2.71
C MET A 51 2.29 10.37 1.47
N ALA A 52 1.55 10.13 0.39
CA ALA A 52 2.15 9.68 -0.86
C ALA A 52 3.12 10.72 -1.43
N ARG A 53 2.80 12.00 -1.32
CA ARG A 53 3.69 13.07 -1.78
C ARG A 53 5.01 13.06 -1.01
N LYS A 54 4.96 12.76 0.28
CA LYS A 54 6.14 12.75 1.14
C LYS A 54 6.96 11.49 0.93
N LEU A 55 6.30 10.35 0.94
CA LEU A 55 6.98 9.04 0.90
C LEU A 55 7.39 8.66 -0.51
N GLN A 56 6.60 9.03 -1.51
CA GLN A 56 6.75 8.55 -2.88
C GLN A 56 6.83 7.02 -2.91
N PRO A 57 5.75 6.34 -2.50
CA PRO A 57 5.79 4.89 -2.31
C PRO A 57 5.96 4.14 -3.62
N GLU A 58 6.64 3.01 -3.52
CA GLU A 58 6.73 2.05 -4.62
C GLU A 58 5.52 1.11 -4.61
N PHE A 59 4.95 0.88 -3.42
CA PHE A 59 3.77 0.03 -3.23
C PHE A 59 2.75 0.77 -2.38
N VAL A 60 1.48 0.61 -2.72
CA VAL A 60 0.37 1.14 -1.92
C VAL A 60 -0.60 0.00 -1.65
N LEU A 61 -0.85 -0.27 -0.37
CA LEU A 61 -1.90 -1.21 0.06
C LEU A 61 -3.12 -0.35 0.38
N LEU A 62 -4.12 -0.39 -0.47
CA LEU A 62 -5.23 0.56 -0.46
C LEU A 62 -6.55 -0.13 -0.14
N ASP A 63 -7.07 0.12 1.05
CA ASP A 63 -8.44 -0.27 1.39
C ASP A 63 -9.40 0.61 0.59
N ILE A 64 -10.32 -0.01 -0.12
CA ILE A 64 -11.25 0.74 -0.97
C ILE A 64 -12.44 1.30 -0.20
N GLY A 65 -12.66 0.89 1.04
CA GLY A 65 -13.77 1.36 1.86
C GLY A 65 -13.44 2.55 2.73
N LEU A 66 -12.81 3.59 2.16
CA LEU A 66 -12.40 4.76 2.92
C LEU A 66 -13.57 5.70 3.19
N PRO A 67 -13.51 6.51 4.28
CA PRO A 67 -14.64 7.33 4.67
C PRO A 67 -14.84 8.59 3.83
N ASP A 68 -13.79 9.12 3.22
CA ASP A 68 -13.84 10.43 2.54
C ASP A 68 -13.76 10.34 1.03
N LEU A 69 -12.96 9.43 0.49
CA LEU A 69 -12.77 9.27 -0.94
C LEU A 69 -12.97 7.81 -1.31
N ASP A 70 -13.58 7.59 -2.45
CA ASP A 70 -13.65 6.26 -3.04
C ASP A 70 -12.24 5.76 -3.37
N GLY A 71 -12.00 4.47 -3.18
CA GLY A 71 -10.68 3.89 -3.46
C GLY A 71 -10.24 4.08 -4.91
N GLY A 72 -11.18 4.02 -5.85
CA GLY A 72 -10.84 4.29 -7.25
C GLY A 72 -10.39 5.72 -7.48
N GLU A 73 -10.99 6.67 -6.77
CA GLU A 73 -10.58 8.07 -6.84
C GLU A 73 -9.17 8.26 -6.27
N VAL A 74 -8.88 7.58 -5.16
CA VAL A 74 -7.54 7.63 -4.57
C VAL A 74 -6.51 7.08 -5.55
N ALA A 75 -6.80 5.93 -6.16
CA ALA A 75 -5.90 5.32 -7.14
C ALA A 75 -5.65 6.25 -8.32
N THR A 76 -6.71 6.85 -8.86
CA THR A 76 -6.59 7.79 -9.98
C THR A 76 -5.71 8.97 -9.61
N ARG A 77 -5.90 9.54 -8.42
CA ARG A 77 -5.12 10.68 -7.97
C ARG A 77 -3.68 10.31 -7.67
N LEU A 78 -3.45 9.10 -7.15
CA LEU A 78 -2.08 8.63 -6.93
C LEU A 78 -1.30 8.57 -8.24
N ARG A 79 -1.95 8.11 -9.32
CA ARG A 79 -1.29 8.05 -10.64
C ARG A 79 -0.88 9.43 -11.14
N ARG A 80 -1.53 10.48 -10.66
CA ARG A 80 -1.21 11.87 -11.04
C ARG A 80 -0.29 12.54 -10.04
N THR A 81 0.09 11.86 -8.97
CA THR A 81 0.96 12.43 -7.94
C THR A 81 2.42 12.23 -8.35
N PRO A 82 3.22 13.30 -8.39
CA PRO A 82 4.63 13.16 -8.77
C PRO A 82 5.36 12.18 -7.88
N GLY A 83 6.07 11.25 -8.49
CA GLY A 83 6.79 10.20 -7.79
C GLY A 83 5.98 8.94 -7.54
N CYS A 84 4.67 8.95 -7.85
CA CYS A 84 3.79 7.81 -7.62
C CYS A 84 3.22 7.23 -8.91
N GLU A 85 3.62 7.74 -10.07
CA GLU A 85 3.04 7.34 -11.35
C GLU A 85 3.18 5.86 -11.63
N ASN A 86 4.28 5.27 -11.17
CA ASN A 86 4.59 3.87 -11.40
C ASN A 86 4.46 3.00 -10.14
N ALA A 87 3.87 3.53 -9.09
CA ALA A 87 3.65 2.77 -7.87
C ALA A 87 2.76 1.55 -8.16
N VAL A 88 3.02 0.45 -7.48
CA VAL A 88 2.16 -0.73 -7.56
C VAL A 88 1.03 -0.52 -6.55
N ILE A 89 -0.19 -0.35 -7.04
CA ILE A 89 -1.35 -0.09 -6.19
C ILE A 89 -2.15 -1.38 -6.06
N ILE A 90 -2.25 -1.86 -4.84
CA ILE A 90 -2.93 -3.11 -4.50
C ILE A 90 -4.19 -2.74 -3.72
N ALA A 91 -5.34 -2.91 -4.36
CA ALA A 91 -6.63 -2.63 -3.73
C ALA A 91 -7.06 -3.79 -2.85
N LEU A 92 -7.63 -3.47 -1.69
CA LEU A 92 -8.09 -4.44 -0.71
C LEU A 92 -9.54 -4.18 -0.36
N THR A 93 -10.32 -5.23 -0.23
CA THR A 93 -11.72 -5.11 0.16
C THR A 93 -12.08 -6.16 1.19
N GLY A 94 -12.99 -5.81 2.11
CA GLY A 94 -13.58 -6.76 3.03
C GLY A 94 -14.85 -7.44 2.50
N LEU A 95 -15.33 -7.06 1.29
CA LEU A 95 -16.65 -7.41 0.79
C LEU A 95 -16.60 -8.24 -0.47
N GLY A 96 -15.77 -8.95 -0.87
CA GLY A 96 -15.77 -9.70 -2.12
C GLY A 96 -15.24 -8.85 -3.27
N ASP A 97 -15.40 -9.32 -4.51
CA ASP A 97 -14.67 -8.76 -5.63
C ASP A 97 -15.53 -8.05 -6.67
N GLU A 98 -16.71 -7.58 -6.28
CA GLU A 98 -17.60 -6.84 -7.18
C GLU A 98 -16.96 -5.56 -7.70
N GLN A 99 -16.08 -4.95 -6.92
CA GLN A 99 -15.42 -3.72 -7.29
C GLN A 99 -14.15 -3.93 -8.12
N ARG A 100 -13.77 -5.19 -8.35
CA ARG A 100 -12.51 -5.49 -9.04
C ARG A 100 -12.38 -4.80 -10.39
N PRO A 101 -13.38 -4.91 -11.31
CA PRO A 101 -13.20 -4.26 -12.61
C PRO A 101 -13.02 -2.76 -12.51
N ARG A 102 -13.78 -2.11 -11.63
CA ARG A 102 -13.72 -0.66 -11.45
C ARG A 102 -12.38 -0.25 -10.87
N MET A 103 -11.86 -1.00 -9.89
CA MET A 103 -10.58 -0.68 -9.28
C MET A 103 -9.43 -0.83 -10.28
N LEU A 104 -9.44 -1.88 -11.07
CA LEU A 104 -8.42 -2.08 -12.09
C LEU A 104 -8.47 -0.98 -13.16
N GLN A 105 -9.66 -0.57 -13.56
CA GLN A 105 -9.82 0.54 -14.51
C GLN A 105 -9.36 1.86 -13.92
N SER A 106 -9.45 2.03 -12.61
CA SER A 106 -9.03 3.26 -11.93
C SER A 106 -7.52 3.35 -11.75
N GLY A 107 -6.79 2.32 -12.09
CA GLY A 107 -5.34 2.34 -12.02
C GLY A 107 -4.72 1.44 -10.98
N CYS A 108 -5.52 0.61 -10.29
CA CYS A 108 -4.99 -0.41 -9.39
C CYS A 108 -4.36 -1.53 -10.20
N ASP A 109 -3.25 -2.06 -9.73
CA ASP A 109 -2.54 -3.14 -10.40
C ASP A 109 -3.04 -4.51 -9.97
N ALA A 110 -3.61 -4.59 -8.77
CA ALA A 110 -4.12 -5.85 -8.23
C ALA A 110 -5.27 -5.56 -7.29
N PHE A 111 -6.04 -6.59 -6.99
CA PHE A 111 -7.23 -6.50 -6.15
C PHE A 111 -7.34 -7.78 -5.35
N TYR A 112 -7.35 -7.66 -4.02
CA TYR A 112 -7.46 -8.82 -3.14
C TYR A 112 -8.51 -8.60 -2.08
N THR A 113 -9.03 -9.71 -1.56
CA THR A 113 -9.98 -9.69 -0.44
C THR A 113 -9.19 -9.78 0.87
N LYS A 114 -9.59 -8.99 1.86
CA LYS A 114 -9.02 -9.04 3.21
C LYS A 114 -9.42 -10.33 3.91
N PRO A 115 -8.62 -10.80 4.87
CA PRO A 115 -7.34 -10.26 5.30
C PRO A 115 -6.21 -10.69 4.37
N LEU A 116 -5.18 -9.86 4.25
CA LEU A 116 -3.97 -10.25 3.54
C LEU A 116 -3.08 -11.06 4.49
N GLU A 117 -2.70 -12.23 4.04
CA GLU A 117 -1.79 -13.06 4.81
C GLU A 117 -0.36 -12.59 4.60
N LEU A 118 0.48 -12.85 5.61
CA LEU A 118 1.87 -12.42 5.59
C LEU A 118 2.62 -12.94 4.36
N ASP A 119 2.41 -14.21 4.03
CA ASP A 119 3.10 -14.80 2.86
C ASP A 119 2.74 -14.08 1.57
N LEU A 120 1.49 -13.68 1.42
CA LEU A 120 1.06 -12.94 0.24
C LEU A 120 1.71 -11.56 0.20
N ILE A 121 1.75 -10.87 1.34
CA ILE A 121 2.40 -9.55 1.43
C ILE A 121 3.86 -9.67 1.05
N GLU A 122 4.57 -10.64 1.62
CA GLU A 122 5.97 -10.87 1.30
C GLU A 122 6.16 -11.12 -0.19
N GLY A 123 5.31 -11.96 -0.78
CA GLY A 123 5.38 -12.27 -2.20
C GLY A 123 5.15 -11.05 -3.08
N LEU A 124 4.19 -10.20 -2.72
CA LEU A 124 3.88 -8.99 -3.48
C LEU A 124 5.03 -7.99 -3.47
N LEU A 125 5.78 -7.94 -2.38
CA LEU A 125 6.86 -6.98 -2.20
C LEU A 125 8.22 -7.49 -2.67
N LYS A 126 8.30 -8.69 -3.19
CA LYS A 126 9.54 -9.28 -3.70
C LYS A 126 9.76 -8.93 -5.17
N ARG A 127 9.95 -7.71 -5.45
CA ARG A 127 10.18 -7.31 -6.84
C ARG A 127 11.51 -6.67 -7.06
#